data_a27f3309542663bb825e44b919a0ecbb
#
_entry.id   a27f3309542663bb825e44b919a0ecbb
#
_cell.length_a   1.000
_cell.length_b   1.000
_cell.length_c   1.000
_cell.angle_alpha   90.00
_cell.angle_beta   90.00
_cell.angle_gamma   90.00
#
_symmetry.space_group_name_H-M   'P 1'
#
loop_
_entity.id
_entity.type
_entity.pdbx_description
1 polymer ?
#
loop_
_entity_poly.entity_id
_entity_poly.type
_entity_poly.pdbx_seq_one_letter_code
_entity_poly.pdbx_strand_id
1 'polypeptide(L)'
;MSLIQSLKLVLSPPHRAATPFLAAGAFVGIIGRLTPWRFTRLIGKAGIAFSAFCLYFFRDPKRTPPPGSDLVLASADGRVTSVSLVAPPVALEMGTTPVWRVSTFLSVLDVHINRMPAAGQVTKIAYHAGKFLNASLDKASEHNERNEIRLTLPDGRNIGVVQIAGLIARRILCFVEEGEHLEAGERFGLIRFGSRTDVYLPPGVEPIVVEGQTMIGGETVLAKL
;
A
#
# COMPACT_ATOMS: atom_id res chain seq x y z
N MET A 1 0.51 29.28 -10.64
CA MET A 1 1.29 28.34 -9.83
C MET A 1 2.72 28.40 -10.30
N SER A 2 3.72 28.59 -9.43
CA SER A 2 5.13 28.63 -9.85
C SER A 2 5.63 27.21 -10.19
N LEU A 3 6.65 27.11 -11.07
CA LEU A 3 7.31 25.85 -11.44
C LEU A 3 7.77 25.06 -10.18
N ILE A 4 8.23 25.78 -9.14
CA ILE A 4 8.67 25.22 -7.87
C ILE A 4 7.48 24.59 -7.11
N GLN A 5 6.30 25.18 -7.16
CA GLN A 5 5.08 24.62 -6.54
C GLN A 5 4.63 23.37 -7.29
N SER A 6 4.67 23.39 -8.62
CA SER A 6 4.37 22.20 -9.44
C SER A 6 5.37 21.05 -9.21
N LEU A 7 6.66 21.37 -9.09
CA LEU A 7 7.68 20.38 -8.74
C LEU A 7 7.49 19.79 -7.34
N LYS A 8 7.10 20.61 -6.34
CA LYS A 8 6.81 20.12 -4.98
C LYS A 8 5.58 19.21 -4.91
N LEU A 9 4.61 19.37 -5.81
CA LEU A 9 3.46 18.46 -5.92
C LEU A 9 3.86 17.09 -6.50
N VAL A 10 4.82 17.07 -7.42
CA VAL A 10 5.30 15.85 -8.09
C VAL A 10 6.40 15.16 -7.27
N LEU A 11 7.29 15.95 -6.64
CA LEU A 11 8.41 15.45 -5.84
C LEU A 11 8.01 15.38 -4.36
N SER A 12 7.26 14.34 -4.01
CA SER A 12 6.99 14.03 -2.61
C SER A 12 8.25 13.46 -1.95
N PRO A 13 8.56 13.84 -0.69
CA PRO A 13 9.70 13.28 0.01
C PRO A 13 9.57 11.76 0.12
N PRO A 14 10.67 11.01 -0.01
CA PRO A 14 10.62 9.56 0.16
C PRO A 14 10.43 9.19 1.63
N HIS A 15 9.67 8.12 1.87
CA HIS A 15 9.55 7.52 3.19
C HIS A 15 10.92 7.00 3.68
N ARG A 16 11.16 7.03 5.00
CA ARG A 16 12.42 6.58 5.64
C ARG A 16 12.87 5.16 5.24
N ALA A 17 11.94 4.29 4.84
CA ALA A 17 12.24 2.95 4.34
C ALA A 17 13.07 2.95 3.04
N ALA A 18 13.20 4.07 2.34
CA ALA A 18 14.07 4.24 1.19
C ALA A 18 15.57 4.31 1.55
N THR A 19 15.90 4.76 2.76
CA THR A 19 17.28 5.10 3.17
C THR A 19 18.32 4.04 2.82
N PRO A 20 18.13 2.73 3.15
CA PRO A 20 19.15 1.73 2.85
C PRO A 20 19.35 1.53 1.35
N PHE A 21 18.31 1.66 0.54
CA PHE A 21 18.36 1.51 -0.92
C PHE A 21 19.05 2.72 -1.56
N LEU A 22 18.75 3.92 -1.08
CA LEU A 22 19.37 5.15 -1.54
C LEU A 22 20.87 5.15 -1.19
N ALA A 23 21.22 4.76 0.04
CA ALA A 23 22.61 4.67 0.47
C ALA A 23 23.40 3.65 -0.37
N ALA A 24 22.85 2.46 -0.62
CA ALA A 24 23.47 1.43 -1.46
C ALA A 24 23.66 1.91 -2.91
N GLY A 25 22.64 2.49 -3.52
CA GLY A 25 22.72 2.98 -4.90
C GLY A 25 23.69 4.16 -5.04
N ALA A 26 23.69 5.10 -4.07
CA ALA A 26 24.63 6.22 -4.04
C ALA A 26 26.08 5.72 -3.86
N PHE A 27 26.31 4.77 -2.96
CA PHE A 27 27.62 4.16 -2.76
C PHE A 27 28.17 3.54 -4.05
N VAL A 28 27.36 2.71 -4.72
CA VAL A 28 27.72 2.12 -6.01
C VAL A 28 27.98 3.22 -7.07
N GLY A 29 27.16 4.26 -7.08
CA GLY A 29 27.32 5.41 -7.97
C GLY A 29 28.64 6.13 -7.79
N ILE A 30 29.02 6.42 -6.54
CA ILE A 30 30.27 7.10 -6.18
C ILE A 30 31.47 6.23 -6.56
N ILE A 31 31.51 4.97 -6.11
CA ILE A 31 32.62 4.05 -6.41
C ILE A 31 32.81 3.88 -7.93
N GLY A 32 31.71 3.69 -8.67
CA GLY A 32 31.80 3.55 -10.13
C GLY A 32 32.32 4.79 -10.83
N ARG A 33 32.08 6.00 -10.28
CA ARG A 33 32.63 7.25 -10.83
C ARG A 33 34.10 7.46 -10.51
N LEU A 34 34.57 7.03 -9.36
CA LEU A 34 35.96 7.18 -8.91
C LEU A 34 36.93 6.20 -9.59
N THR A 35 36.41 5.15 -10.21
CA THR A 35 37.24 4.15 -10.90
C THR A 35 37.51 4.53 -12.35
N PRO A 36 38.72 4.25 -12.92
CA PRO A 36 39.09 4.63 -14.27
C PRO A 36 38.41 3.74 -15.35
N TRP A 37 37.91 2.57 -15.00
CA TRP A 37 37.43 1.56 -15.92
C TRP A 37 36.03 1.88 -16.47
N ARG A 38 35.82 1.67 -17.76
CA ARG A 38 34.52 1.94 -18.42
C ARG A 38 33.38 1.07 -17.86
N PHE A 39 33.67 -0.17 -17.50
CA PHE A 39 32.71 -1.11 -16.92
C PHE A 39 32.20 -0.66 -15.55
N THR A 40 33.10 -0.26 -14.66
CA THR A 40 32.73 0.24 -13.33
C THR A 40 31.94 1.54 -13.39
N ARG A 41 32.24 2.41 -14.37
CA ARG A 41 31.43 3.61 -14.64
C ARG A 41 29.99 3.28 -15.07
N LEU A 42 29.80 2.21 -15.85
CA LEU A 42 28.45 1.74 -16.21
C LEU A 42 27.68 1.25 -14.99
N ILE A 43 28.32 0.45 -14.13
CA ILE A 43 27.74 0.02 -12.83
C ILE A 43 27.40 1.25 -11.96
N GLY A 44 28.26 2.24 -11.90
CA GLY A 44 28.00 3.49 -11.18
C GLY A 44 26.76 4.23 -11.72
N LYS A 45 26.61 4.32 -13.04
CA LYS A 45 25.38 4.89 -13.64
C LYS A 45 24.13 4.09 -13.28
N ALA A 46 24.21 2.76 -13.29
CA ALA A 46 23.11 1.89 -12.86
C ALA A 46 22.74 2.13 -11.37
N GLY A 47 23.73 2.31 -10.49
CA GLY A 47 23.53 2.66 -9.08
C GLY A 47 22.78 3.99 -8.90
N ILE A 48 23.16 5.02 -9.67
CA ILE A 48 22.47 6.32 -9.67
C ILE A 48 21.05 6.18 -10.17
N ALA A 49 20.82 5.46 -11.28
CA ALA A 49 19.48 5.21 -11.82
C ALA A 49 18.60 4.44 -10.83
N PHE A 50 19.17 3.45 -10.12
CA PHE A 50 18.49 2.72 -9.06
C PHE A 50 18.10 3.65 -7.89
N SER A 51 18.98 4.55 -7.46
CA SER A 51 18.67 5.54 -6.42
C SER A 51 17.53 6.46 -6.86
N ALA A 52 17.55 6.95 -8.12
CA ALA A 52 16.46 7.77 -8.65
C ALA A 52 15.13 7.01 -8.69
N PHE A 53 15.15 5.74 -9.09
CA PHE A 53 13.99 4.87 -9.03
C PHE A 53 13.49 4.69 -7.59
N CYS A 54 14.37 4.47 -6.61
CA CYS A 54 14.00 4.34 -5.20
C CYS A 54 13.40 5.64 -4.64
N LEU A 55 13.91 6.82 -5.01
CA LEU A 55 13.30 8.10 -4.66
C LEU A 55 11.85 8.19 -5.15
N TYR A 56 11.61 7.77 -6.38
CA TYR A 56 10.28 7.75 -6.97
C TYR A 56 9.38 6.70 -6.31
N PHE A 57 9.88 5.47 -6.15
CA PHE A 57 9.11 4.35 -5.61
C PHE A 57 8.65 4.58 -4.16
N PHE A 58 9.55 5.07 -3.31
CA PHE A 58 9.26 5.32 -1.89
C PHE A 58 8.66 6.70 -1.63
N ARG A 59 8.19 7.41 -2.65
CA ARG A 59 7.54 8.71 -2.46
C ARG A 59 6.33 8.58 -1.53
N ASP A 60 6.19 9.55 -0.65
CA ASP A 60 5.11 9.60 0.34
C ASP A 60 4.34 10.94 0.21
N PRO A 61 3.44 11.05 -0.77
CA PRO A 61 2.67 12.27 -0.96
C PRO A 61 1.72 12.52 0.21
N LYS A 62 1.54 13.78 0.55
CA LYS A 62 0.44 14.19 1.44
C LYS A 62 -0.88 13.88 0.73
N ARG A 63 -1.83 13.35 1.50
CA ARG A 63 -3.19 13.08 1.05
C ARG A 63 -4.17 13.88 1.87
N THR A 64 -5.26 14.28 1.25
CA THR A 64 -6.36 15.00 1.91
C THR A 64 -7.61 14.14 1.76
N PRO A 65 -7.98 13.38 2.80
CA PRO A 65 -9.22 12.62 2.79
C PRO A 65 -10.43 13.52 2.51
N PRO A 66 -11.42 13.06 1.75
CA PRO A 66 -12.67 13.79 1.58
C PRO A 66 -13.37 13.94 2.94
N PRO A 67 -14.11 15.04 3.17
CA PRO A 67 -14.84 15.25 4.41
C PRO A 67 -15.99 14.24 4.52
N GLY A 68 -16.20 13.68 5.71
CA GLY A 68 -17.26 12.72 6.04
C GLY A 68 -16.73 11.58 6.89
N SER A 69 -17.46 11.25 7.95
CA SER A 69 -17.14 10.12 8.85
C SER A 69 -17.78 8.80 8.40
N ASP A 70 -18.63 8.86 7.38
CA ASP A 70 -19.37 7.72 6.81
C ASP A 70 -18.71 7.15 5.55
N LEU A 71 -17.45 7.49 5.29
CA LEU A 71 -16.76 7.09 4.07
C LEU A 71 -15.73 5.99 4.35
N VAL A 72 -15.71 4.99 3.46
CA VAL A 72 -14.62 4.01 3.36
C VAL A 72 -13.73 4.39 2.18
N LEU A 73 -12.44 4.63 2.42
CA LEU A 73 -11.48 5.10 1.45
C LEU A 73 -10.62 3.96 0.91
N ALA A 74 -10.06 4.15 -0.28
CA ALA A 74 -9.05 3.24 -0.83
C ALA A 74 -7.81 3.20 0.07
N SER A 75 -7.34 1.99 0.39
CA SER A 75 -6.15 1.79 1.24
C SER A 75 -4.83 1.96 0.49
N ALA A 76 -4.84 2.02 -0.84
CA ALA A 76 -3.65 2.16 -1.66
C ALA A 76 -3.94 2.86 -2.99
N ASP A 77 -2.88 3.38 -3.61
CA ASP A 77 -2.90 3.77 -5.01
C ASP A 77 -2.86 2.51 -5.88
N GLY A 78 -3.49 2.56 -7.05
CA GLY A 78 -3.45 1.44 -7.99
C GLY A 78 -4.71 1.30 -8.80
N ARG A 79 -4.99 0.06 -9.24
CA ARG A 79 -6.16 -0.25 -10.05
C ARG A 79 -7.00 -1.34 -9.38
N VAL A 80 -8.30 -1.17 -9.35
CA VAL A 80 -9.23 -2.22 -8.89
C VAL A 80 -9.16 -3.42 -9.84
N THR A 81 -8.80 -4.57 -9.30
CA THR A 81 -8.70 -5.84 -10.05
C THR A 81 -9.86 -6.77 -9.80
N SER A 82 -10.54 -6.63 -8.66
CA SER A 82 -11.71 -7.45 -8.33
C SER A 82 -12.61 -6.73 -7.34
N VAL A 83 -13.92 -6.85 -7.55
CA VAL A 83 -14.97 -6.49 -6.61
C VAL A 83 -15.85 -7.72 -6.43
N SER A 84 -15.81 -8.34 -5.25
CA SER A 84 -16.45 -9.65 -5.05
C SER A 84 -17.01 -9.83 -3.65
N LEU A 85 -18.09 -10.60 -3.54
CA LEU A 85 -18.71 -10.98 -2.27
C LEU A 85 -18.07 -12.29 -1.79
N VAL A 86 -17.28 -12.22 -0.71
CA VAL A 86 -16.50 -13.36 -0.20
C VAL A 86 -16.49 -13.39 1.32
N ALA A 87 -16.23 -14.56 1.91
CA ALA A 87 -16.00 -14.66 3.34
C ALA A 87 -14.71 -13.88 3.72
N PRO A 88 -14.73 -13.10 4.82
CA PRO A 88 -13.52 -12.43 5.31
C PRO A 88 -12.48 -13.44 5.79
N PRO A 89 -11.19 -13.08 5.81
CA PRO A 89 -10.14 -13.93 6.35
C PRO A 89 -10.42 -14.35 7.80
N VAL A 90 -10.24 -15.64 8.09
CA VAL A 90 -10.53 -16.21 9.42
C VAL A 90 -9.71 -15.53 10.53
N ALA A 91 -8.47 -15.16 10.22
CA ALA A 91 -7.58 -14.51 11.19
C ALA A 91 -8.05 -13.11 11.62
N LEU A 92 -8.93 -12.47 10.84
CA LEU A 92 -9.54 -11.18 11.22
C LEU A 92 -10.70 -11.31 12.19
N GLU A 93 -11.24 -12.53 12.40
CA GLU A 93 -12.36 -12.78 13.33
C GLU A 93 -13.58 -11.87 13.05
N MET A 94 -13.88 -11.63 11.77
CA MET A 94 -15.02 -10.81 11.32
C MET A 94 -16.27 -11.65 11.04
N GLY A 95 -16.29 -12.92 11.46
CA GLY A 95 -17.37 -13.88 11.16
C GLY A 95 -17.19 -14.58 9.82
N THR A 96 -18.21 -15.33 9.42
CA THR A 96 -18.21 -16.13 8.17
C THR A 96 -19.18 -15.62 7.11
N THR A 97 -19.98 -14.61 7.45
CA THR A 97 -20.92 -13.99 6.51
C THR A 97 -20.15 -13.34 5.37
N PRO A 98 -20.47 -13.64 4.11
CA PRO A 98 -19.82 -12.99 2.98
C PRO A 98 -20.01 -11.48 3.03
N VAL A 99 -18.92 -10.76 2.76
CA VAL A 99 -18.85 -9.30 2.68
C VAL A 99 -18.20 -8.87 1.37
N TRP A 100 -18.45 -7.67 0.94
CA TRP A 100 -17.79 -7.13 -0.24
C TRP A 100 -16.29 -6.93 0.02
N ARG A 101 -15.49 -7.47 -0.89
CA ARG A 101 -14.04 -7.25 -0.97
C ARG A 101 -13.73 -6.41 -2.20
N VAL A 102 -12.98 -5.34 -2.02
CA VAL A 102 -12.38 -4.54 -3.09
C VAL A 102 -10.88 -4.80 -3.10
N SER A 103 -10.37 -5.37 -4.19
CA SER A 103 -8.96 -5.68 -4.40
C SER A 103 -8.32 -4.61 -5.28
N THR A 104 -7.25 -3.97 -4.80
CA THR A 104 -6.49 -2.95 -5.54
C THR A 104 -5.08 -3.43 -5.79
N PHE A 105 -4.67 -3.53 -7.05
CA PHE A 105 -3.32 -3.89 -7.47
C PHE A 105 -2.47 -2.64 -7.62
N LEU A 106 -1.29 -2.66 -7.00
CA LEU A 106 -0.29 -1.60 -7.05
C LEU A 106 0.80 -2.01 -8.04
N SER A 107 0.94 -1.29 -9.14
CA SER A 107 2.07 -1.43 -10.04
C SER A 107 3.33 -0.81 -9.41
N VAL A 108 4.51 -1.16 -9.90
CA VAL A 108 5.78 -0.59 -9.39
C VAL A 108 5.89 0.93 -9.55
N LEU A 109 5.01 1.55 -10.33
CA LEU A 109 4.96 3.00 -10.53
C LEU A 109 3.97 3.71 -9.59
N ASP A 110 3.14 2.97 -8.87
CA ASP A 110 2.18 3.52 -7.92
C ASP A 110 2.83 3.89 -6.58
N VAL A 111 2.13 4.63 -5.74
CA VAL A 111 2.56 4.89 -4.36
C VAL A 111 2.28 3.65 -3.52
N HIS A 112 3.30 3.15 -2.82
CA HIS A 112 3.21 1.91 -2.05
C HIS A 112 2.95 2.12 -0.55
N ILE A 113 2.76 3.37 -0.11
CA ILE A 113 2.27 3.70 1.24
C ILE A 113 0.80 3.31 1.31
N ASN A 114 0.45 2.51 2.33
CA ASN A 114 -0.91 2.09 2.59
C ASN A 114 -1.55 2.97 3.68
N ARG A 115 -2.85 3.25 3.50
CA ARG A 115 -3.58 4.19 4.35
C ARG A 115 -4.85 3.56 4.89
N MET A 116 -5.22 3.94 6.12
CA MET A 116 -6.44 3.47 6.76
C MET A 116 -7.67 3.90 5.98
N PRO A 117 -8.61 2.97 5.73
CA PRO A 117 -9.80 3.25 4.92
C PRO A 117 -10.84 4.10 5.65
N ALA A 118 -10.84 4.10 6.97
CA ALA A 118 -11.76 4.87 7.81
C ALA A 118 -11.09 5.19 9.15
N ALA A 119 -11.69 6.08 9.94
CA ALA A 119 -11.29 6.31 11.32
C ALA A 119 -11.75 5.13 12.20
N GLY A 120 -10.90 4.68 13.14
CA GLY A 120 -11.23 3.57 14.02
C GLY A 120 -10.03 3.06 14.81
N GLN A 121 -10.27 1.98 15.56
CA GLN A 121 -9.25 1.31 16.36
C GLN A 121 -8.76 0.04 15.66
N VAL A 122 -7.45 -0.15 15.59
CA VAL A 122 -6.83 -1.40 15.17
C VAL A 122 -7.04 -2.44 16.28
N THR A 123 -7.91 -3.42 16.04
CA THR A 123 -8.29 -4.41 17.07
C THR A 123 -7.69 -5.79 16.84
N LYS A 124 -7.11 -6.03 15.66
CA LYS A 124 -6.40 -7.27 15.33
C LYS A 124 -5.36 -7.03 14.26
N ILE A 125 -4.19 -7.65 14.41
CA ILE A 125 -3.17 -7.75 13.38
C ILE A 125 -2.73 -9.20 13.27
N ALA A 126 -2.80 -9.79 12.07
CA ALA A 126 -2.35 -11.15 11.81
C ALA A 126 -1.35 -11.15 10.64
N TYR A 127 -0.10 -11.43 10.95
CA TYR A 127 0.94 -11.55 9.93
C TYR A 127 1.16 -13.01 9.54
N HIS A 128 1.21 -13.28 8.25
CA HIS A 128 1.47 -14.59 7.68
C HIS A 128 2.69 -14.52 6.75
N ALA A 129 3.74 -15.22 7.13
CA ALA A 129 4.86 -15.46 6.21
C ALA A 129 4.38 -16.37 5.07
N GLY A 130 4.77 -16.07 3.84
CA GLY A 130 4.28 -16.81 2.68
C GLY A 130 5.28 -16.94 1.54
N LYS A 131 4.80 -17.54 0.43
CA LYS A 131 5.49 -17.60 -0.85
C LYS A 131 5.27 -16.28 -1.59
N PHE A 132 6.10 -16.00 -2.60
CA PHE A 132 6.01 -14.77 -3.40
C PHE A 132 5.48 -15.12 -4.79
N LEU A 133 4.16 -15.33 -4.91
CA LEU A 133 3.47 -15.52 -6.18
C LEU A 133 3.02 -14.17 -6.75
N ASN A 134 2.63 -14.15 -8.02
CA ASN A 134 2.11 -12.93 -8.64
C ASN A 134 0.83 -12.45 -7.90
N ALA A 135 0.87 -11.25 -7.33
CA ALA A 135 -0.22 -10.70 -6.50
C ALA A 135 -1.52 -10.44 -7.27
N SER A 136 -1.50 -10.41 -8.61
CA SER A 136 -2.71 -10.26 -9.43
C SER A 136 -3.59 -11.52 -9.45
N LEU A 137 -3.08 -12.67 -9.00
CA LEU A 137 -3.82 -13.93 -8.96
C LEU A 137 -4.59 -14.05 -7.64
N ASP A 138 -5.84 -14.57 -7.68
CA ASP A 138 -6.64 -14.80 -6.47
C ASP A 138 -5.95 -15.75 -5.47
N LYS A 139 -5.26 -16.78 -5.97
CA LYS A 139 -4.46 -17.71 -5.15
C LYS A 139 -3.30 -17.05 -4.41
N ALA A 140 -2.89 -15.84 -4.79
CA ALA A 140 -1.86 -15.09 -4.08
C ALA A 140 -2.31 -14.68 -2.68
N SER A 141 -3.62 -14.46 -2.46
CA SER A 141 -4.18 -14.13 -1.15
C SER A 141 -3.94 -15.21 -0.09
N GLU A 142 -3.85 -16.48 -0.51
CA GLU A 142 -3.73 -17.61 0.41
C GLU A 142 -2.27 -18.01 0.67
N HIS A 143 -1.38 -17.79 -0.29
CA HIS A 143 -0.02 -18.33 -0.27
C HIS A 143 1.09 -17.30 -0.10
N ASN A 144 0.82 -16.02 -0.40
CA ASN A 144 1.82 -14.97 -0.31
C ASN A 144 1.97 -14.43 1.12
N GLU A 145 3.14 -13.82 1.38
CA GLU A 145 3.32 -12.98 2.57
C GLU A 145 2.20 -11.96 2.63
N ARG A 146 1.48 -11.92 3.74
CA ARG A 146 0.36 -11.02 3.95
C ARG A 146 0.28 -10.53 5.38
N ASN A 147 -0.25 -9.34 5.54
CA ASN A 147 -0.56 -8.73 6.82
C ASN A 147 -2.03 -8.33 6.82
N GLU A 148 -2.79 -8.89 7.74
CA GLU A 148 -4.23 -8.73 7.86
C GLU A 148 -4.52 -7.85 9.08
N ILE A 149 -5.31 -6.79 8.89
CA ILE A 149 -5.66 -5.82 9.93
C ILE A 149 -7.18 -5.72 10.03
N ARG A 150 -7.71 -5.86 11.25
CA ARG A 150 -9.09 -5.51 11.56
C ARG A 150 -9.13 -4.12 12.18
N LEU A 151 -9.88 -3.23 11.56
CA LEU A 151 -10.21 -1.91 12.05
C LEU A 151 -11.65 -1.93 12.59
N THR A 152 -11.83 -1.64 13.86
CA THR A 152 -13.16 -1.49 14.46
C THR A 152 -13.55 -0.01 14.46
N LEU A 153 -14.66 0.28 13.83
CA LEU A 153 -15.23 1.62 13.71
C LEU A 153 -15.87 2.08 15.04
N PRO A 154 -16.11 3.39 15.23
CA PRO A 154 -16.76 3.90 16.45
C PRO A 154 -18.14 3.32 16.72
N ASP A 155 -18.86 2.87 15.70
CA ASP A 155 -20.18 2.22 15.79
C ASP A 155 -20.11 0.70 16.03
N GLY A 156 -18.90 0.14 16.18
CA GLY A 156 -18.66 -1.28 16.43
C GLY A 156 -18.60 -2.15 15.18
N ARG A 157 -18.86 -1.64 13.97
CA ARG A 157 -18.66 -2.37 12.72
C ARG A 157 -17.17 -2.56 12.44
N ASN A 158 -16.83 -3.60 11.66
CA ASN A 158 -15.45 -3.93 11.34
C ASN A 158 -15.16 -3.76 9.86
N ILE A 159 -13.96 -3.26 9.54
CA ILE A 159 -13.36 -3.26 8.21
C ILE A 159 -12.11 -4.14 8.26
N GLY A 160 -11.96 -5.04 7.29
CA GLY A 160 -10.72 -5.79 7.10
C GLY A 160 -9.84 -5.12 6.07
N VAL A 161 -8.54 -4.99 6.37
CA VAL A 161 -7.54 -4.51 5.39
C VAL A 161 -6.43 -5.55 5.30
N VAL A 162 -6.14 -6.03 4.10
CA VAL A 162 -5.11 -7.04 3.88
C VAL A 162 -4.07 -6.51 2.91
N GLN A 163 -2.83 -6.46 3.38
CA GLN A 163 -1.65 -6.20 2.55
C GLN A 163 -1.14 -7.53 2.02
N ILE A 164 -0.91 -7.66 0.72
CA ILE A 164 -0.46 -8.88 0.06
C ILE A 164 0.78 -8.55 -0.77
N ALA A 165 1.91 -9.18 -0.44
CA ALA A 165 3.15 -9.02 -1.17
C ALA A 165 3.10 -9.79 -2.50
N GLY A 166 3.62 -9.18 -3.58
CA GLY A 166 3.74 -9.82 -4.89
C GLY A 166 5.08 -10.52 -5.12
N LEU A 167 5.32 -10.96 -6.34
CA LEU A 167 6.49 -11.74 -6.77
C LEU A 167 7.84 -11.04 -6.48
N ILE A 168 7.89 -9.73 -6.67
CA ILE A 168 9.09 -8.91 -6.46
C ILE A 168 9.10 -8.33 -5.04
N ALA A 169 7.92 -8.17 -4.43
CA ALA A 169 7.75 -7.72 -3.07
C ALA A 169 8.31 -8.77 -2.10
N ARG A 170 9.26 -8.38 -1.28
CA ARG A 170 9.84 -9.28 -0.28
C ARG A 170 9.63 -8.81 1.14
N ARG A 171 8.81 -7.76 1.35
CA ARG A 171 8.52 -7.29 2.70
C ARG A 171 7.32 -6.35 2.77
N ILE A 172 6.43 -6.68 3.66
CA ILE A 172 5.38 -5.81 4.18
C ILE A 172 5.93 -5.11 5.43
N LEU A 173 5.73 -3.81 5.51
CA LEU A 173 6.01 -3.01 6.70
C LEU A 173 4.67 -2.57 7.28
N CYS A 174 4.39 -3.02 8.50
CA CYS A 174 3.30 -2.51 9.33
C CYS A 174 3.87 -1.43 10.24
N PHE A 175 3.18 -0.29 10.35
CA PHE A 175 3.61 0.86 11.16
C PHE A 175 2.78 1.03 12.43
N VAL A 176 1.75 0.20 12.59
CA VAL A 176 0.74 0.32 13.65
C VAL A 176 0.70 -0.93 14.50
N GLU A 177 0.16 -0.80 15.71
CA GLU A 177 0.00 -1.87 16.69
C GLU A 177 -1.47 -2.05 17.06
N GLU A 178 -1.82 -3.22 17.62
CA GLU A 178 -3.17 -3.45 18.17
C GLU A 178 -3.43 -2.47 19.32
N GLY A 179 -4.63 -1.90 19.34
CA GLY A 179 -5.05 -0.88 20.29
C GLY A 179 -4.92 0.55 19.79
N GLU A 180 -4.12 0.82 18.74
CA GLU A 180 -3.99 2.16 18.17
C GLU A 180 -5.28 2.66 17.53
N HIS A 181 -5.55 3.97 17.71
CA HIS A 181 -6.60 4.69 17.00
C HIS A 181 -5.99 5.47 15.85
N LEU A 182 -6.59 5.35 14.68
CA LEU A 182 -6.12 5.99 13.45
C LEU A 182 -7.26 6.75 12.78
N GLU A 183 -6.91 7.84 12.15
CA GLU A 183 -7.82 8.61 11.32
C GLU A 183 -7.91 8.04 9.89
N ALA A 184 -9.00 8.34 9.19
CA ALA A 184 -9.15 8.01 7.78
C ALA A 184 -8.01 8.61 6.95
N GLY A 185 -7.38 7.81 6.07
CA GLY A 185 -6.25 8.25 5.25
C GLY A 185 -4.91 8.26 5.97
N GLU A 186 -4.85 7.96 7.27
CA GLU A 186 -3.60 7.85 8.02
C GLU A 186 -2.76 6.64 7.56
N ARG A 187 -1.43 6.78 7.62
CA ARG A 187 -0.51 5.74 7.13
C ARG A 187 -0.43 4.58 8.11
N PHE A 188 -0.68 3.37 7.64
CA PHE A 188 -0.55 2.16 8.47
C PHE A 188 0.52 1.19 8.00
N GLY A 189 1.03 1.35 6.79
CA GLY A 189 2.03 0.43 6.29
C GLY A 189 2.59 0.78 4.91
N LEU A 190 3.46 -0.09 4.42
CA LEU A 190 4.07 -0.02 3.10
C LEU A 190 4.36 -1.42 2.60
N ILE A 191 4.10 -1.70 1.32
CA ILE A 191 4.48 -2.95 0.67
C ILE A 191 5.58 -2.65 -0.36
N ARG A 192 6.68 -3.42 -0.37
CA ARG A 192 7.79 -3.20 -1.31
C ARG A 192 7.56 -3.95 -2.61
N PHE A 193 7.61 -3.24 -3.75
CA PHE A 193 7.70 -3.75 -5.13
C PHE A 193 6.58 -4.69 -5.62
N GLY A 194 5.51 -4.10 -6.14
CA GLY A 194 4.39 -4.81 -6.79
C GLY A 194 3.57 -5.62 -5.79
N SER A 195 2.32 -5.22 -5.57
CA SER A 195 1.54 -5.68 -4.44
C SER A 195 0.04 -5.56 -4.69
N ARG A 196 -0.75 -6.07 -3.77
CA ARG A 196 -2.20 -5.89 -3.73
C ARG A 196 -2.63 -5.52 -2.32
N THR A 197 -3.66 -4.68 -2.23
CA THR A 197 -4.40 -4.48 -0.99
C THR A 197 -5.85 -4.90 -1.19
N ASP A 198 -6.41 -5.61 -0.22
CA ASP A 198 -7.81 -5.97 -0.19
C ASP A 198 -8.49 -5.23 0.97
N VAL A 199 -9.62 -4.59 0.70
CA VAL A 199 -10.49 -3.97 1.71
C VAL A 199 -11.78 -4.76 1.79
N TYR A 200 -12.06 -5.33 2.96
CA TYR A 200 -13.30 -6.04 3.28
C TYR A 200 -14.25 -5.08 3.98
N LEU A 201 -15.38 -4.80 3.36
CA LEU A 201 -16.39 -3.87 3.87
C LEU A 201 -17.22 -4.50 5.00
N PRO A 202 -17.85 -3.70 5.85
CA PRO A 202 -18.80 -4.20 6.83
C PRO A 202 -19.97 -4.91 6.16
N PRO A 203 -20.65 -5.88 6.83
CA PRO A 203 -21.85 -6.50 6.32
C PRO A 203 -22.92 -5.46 5.91
N GLY A 204 -23.52 -5.65 4.73
CA GLY A 204 -24.56 -4.75 4.19
C GLY A 204 -24.04 -3.47 3.54
N VAL A 205 -22.74 -3.22 3.53
CA VAL A 205 -22.13 -2.08 2.84
C VAL A 205 -21.67 -2.51 1.46
N GLU A 206 -22.14 -1.82 0.43
CA GLU A 206 -21.79 -2.11 -0.97
C GLU A 206 -20.75 -1.12 -1.51
N PRO A 207 -19.80 -1.59 -2.32
CA PRO A 207 -18.83 -0.71 -2.96
C PRO A 207 -19.48 0.11 -4.08
N ILE A 208 -19.02 1.36 -4.22
CA ILE A 208 -19.42 2.26 -5.31
C ILE A 208 -18.39 2.31 -6.45
N VAL A 209 -17.35 1.50 -6.35
CA VAL A 209 -16.26 1.39 -7.34
C VAL A 209 -16.42 0.12 -8.18
N VAL A 210 -15.80 0.13 -9.36
CA VAL A 210 -15.87 -1.00 -10.32
C VAL A 210 -14.46 -1.45 -10.72
N GLU A 211 -14.36 -2.67 -11.21
CA GLU A 211 -13.10 -3.21 -11.76
C GLU A 211 -12.53 -2.34 -12.86
N GLY A 212 -11.21 -2.20 -12.87
CA GLY A 212 -10.49 -1.33 -13.81
C GLY A 212 -10.40 0.14 -13.40
N GLN A 213 -11.11 0.58 -12.37
CA GLN A 213 -11.04 1.95 -11.87
C GLN A 213 -9.70 2.23 -11.17
N THR A 214 -9.17 3.44 -11.38
CA THR A 214 -7.94 3.89 -10.70
C THR A 214 -8.26 4.44 -9.32
N MET A 215 -7.48 4.03 -8.33
CA MET A 215 -7.61 4.42 -6.92
C MET A 215 -6.46 5.32 -6.48
N ILE A 216 -6.78 6.26 -5.62
CA ILE A 216 -5.83 7.10 -4.89
C ILE A 216 -6.01 6.80 -3.40
N GLY A 217 -5.01 6.19 -2.79
CA GLY A 217 -5.06 5.77 -1.38
C GLY A 217 -5.28 6.94 -0.43
N GLY A 218 -6.28 6.84 0.44
CA GLY A 218 -6.68 7.87 1.38
C GLY A 218 -7.54 9.01 0.79
N GLU A 219 -7.88 8.95 -0.51
CA GLU A 219 -8.69 10.00 -1.17
C GLU A 219 -9.89 9.42 -1.94
N THR A 220 -9.72 8.30 -2.66
CA THR A 220 -10.83 7.69 -3.41
C THR A 220 -11.80 6.99 -2.47
N VAL A 221 -13.09 7.30 -2.59
CA VAL A 221 -14.16 6.68 -1.82
C VAL A 221 -14.49 5.31 -2.42
N LEU A 222 -14.41 4.24 -1.63
CA LEU A 222 -14.78 2.89 -1.99
C LEU A 222 -16.26 2.60 -1.72
N ALA A 223 -16.76 3.08 -0.58
CA ALA A 223 -18.13 2.85 -0.12
C ALA A 223 -18.59 3.93 0.86
N LYS A 224 -19.89 3.95 1.14
CA LYS A 224 -20.50 4.68 2.26
C LYS A 224 -20.96 3.71 3.34
N LEU A 225 -20.70 4.04 4.60
CA LEU A 225 -21.06 3.24 5.79
C LEU A 225 -22.54 3.35 6.17
#